data_4205354fedb184e48b4187cb803923ee
#
_entry.id   4205354fedb184e48b4187cb803923ee
#
_cell.length_a   1.000
_cell.length_b   1.000
_cell.length_c   1.000
_cell.angle_alpha   90.00
_cell.angle_beta   90.00
_cell.angle_gamma   90.00
#
_symmetry.space_group_name_H-M   'P 1'
#
loop_
_entity.id
_entity.type
_entity.pdbx_description
1 polymer ?
#
loop_
_entity_poly.entity_id
_entity_poly.type
_entity_poly.pdbx_seq_one_letter_code
_entity_poly.pdbx_strand_id
1 'polypeptide(L)'
;MSRKAMAILSMALWSSVTWIAPCWGLDESERVRVVAPGTDGQAIIARNDAKGNLHVLFQSPTGPRYGYSDNGGRTYAKTLSVVDPTLFPKNLEFTVWDLAISPQGTVHVALGTNAWKLKLPQEEWGFYYCSLAPDQEAFAPLRNINRKPSEGFSLAADAKGKLTACWLADKLYVQTSQDDGKTFSDPMELDPSFNPCNCCTTSCAYGQDGRLAILYREETNNDRDMFLILWDQNTGVKTRQRVSQTSWKVDSCPMTYYSVVPHDQGYLAIWPTKGMIYFAILDADGKVRDGKEHPTLGANGMRSGMSLVSDRRGNFLAAWKKDNKLAWQLYDSKLRPQGVIQEASSPGAGSAVSVDAQGKFVLFR
;
A
#
# COMPACT_ATOMS: atom_id res chain seq x y z
N MET A 1 94.73 10.98 13.22
CA MET A 1 93.81 12.11 12.96
C MET A 1 92.62 11.58 12.16
N SER A 2 91.50 11.31 12.84
CA SER A 2 90.34 10.65 12.26
C SER A 2 89.15 11.62 12.38
N ARG A 3 88.55 12.01 11.25
CA ARG A 3 87.32 12.84 11.20
C ARG A 3 86.13 11.88 11.14
N LYS A 4 85.34 11.88 12.19
CA LYS A 4 84.03 11.20 12.21
C LYS A 4 82.99 12.12 11.44
N ALA A 5 82.35 11.58 10.40
CA ALA A 5 81.25 12.18 9.77
C ALA A 5 79.97 11.77 10.52
N MET A 6 79.18 12.78 10.90
CA MET A 6 77.89 12.61 11.57
C MET A 6 76.78 12.68 10.48
N ALA A 7 76.11 11.56 10.26
CA ALA A 7 74.95 11.49 9.36
C ALA A 7 73.70 11.94 10.13
N ILE A 8 73.06 12.97 9.63
CA ILE A 8 71.76 13.46 10.12
C ILE A 8 70.65 12.74 9.33
N LEU A 9 69.91 11.90 10.04
CA LEU A 9 68.72 11.20 9.51
C LEU A 9 67.54 12.18 9.65
N SER A 10 67.07 12.74 8.58
CA SER A 10 65.80 13.50 8.53
C SER A 10 64.64 12.55 8.32
N MET A 11 63.84 12.30 9.36
CA MET A 11 62.55 11.64 9.27
C MET A 11 61.50 12.59 8.68
N ALA A 12 61.11 12.37 7.45
CA ALA A 12 59.94 13.00 6.87
C ALA A 12 58.69 12.31 7.38
N LEU A 13 57.93 12.94 8.28
CA LEU A 13 56.55 12.55 8.63
C LEU A 13 55.63 12.84 7.44
N TRP A 14 55.19 11.79 6.73
CA TRP A 14 54.08 11.86 5.83
C TRP A 14 52.77 11.76 6.66
N SER A 15 52.13 12.93 6.88
CA SER A 15 50.76 12.96 7.35
C SER A 15 49.84 12.59 6.21
N SER A 16 49.35 11.34 6.24
CA SER A 16 48.26 10.91 5.36
C SER A 16 46.96 11.61 5.79
N VAL A 17 46.64 12.70 5.16
CA VAL A 17 45.27 13.29 5.23
C VAL A 17 44.33 12.35 4.45
N THR A 18 43.68 11.48 5.17
CA THR A 18 42.52 10.73 4.63
C THR A 18 41.41 11.75 4.35
N TRP A 19 41.25 12.10 3.09
CA TRP A 19 40.05 12.77 2.63
C TRP A 19 38.89 11.82 2.83
N ILE A 20 38.10 11.99 3.89
CA ILE A 20 36.77 11.41 4.00
C ILE A 20 35.92 12.19 2.97
N ALA A 21 35.74 11.59 1.79
CA ALA A 21 34.75 12.09 0.84
C ALA A 21 33.42 12.20 1.58
N PRO A 22 32.73 13.37 1.58
CA PRO A 22 31.41 13.45 2.14
C PRO A 22 30.55 12.43 1.38
N CYS A 23 29.90 11.52 2.10
CA CYS A 23 28.85 10.66 1.55
C CYS A 23 27.71 11.60 1.11
N TRP A 24 27.82 12.11 -0.11
CA TRP A 24 26.72 12.82 -0.76
C TRP A 24 25.61 11.78 -0.90
N GLY A 25 24.56 11.91 -0.09
CA GLY A 25 23.36 11.13 -0.30
C GLY A 25 22.92 11.34 -1.74
N LEU A 26 22.56 10.26 -2.42
CA LEU A 26 21.98 10.34 -3.77
C LEU A 26 20.86 11.39 -3.74
N ASP A 27 20.85 12.25 -4.75
CA ASP A 27 19.81 13.26 -4.91
C ASP A 27 18.44 12.56 -4.88
N GLU A 28 17.47 13.12 -4.18
CA GLU A 28 16.12 12.56 -4.06
C GLU A 28 15.51 12.24 -5.42
N SER A 29 15.81 13.05 -6.45
CA SER A 29 15.41 12.79 -7.83
C SER A 29 15.98 11.49 -8.42
N GLU A 30 17.09 11.01 -7.91
CA GLU A 30 17.66 9.72 -8.27
C GLU A 30 16.98 8.55 -7.59
N ARG A 31 16.32 8.77 -6.43
CA ARG A 31 15.66 7.73 -5.61
C ARG A 31 14.16 7.61 -5.89
N VAL A 32 13.50 8.69 -6.28
CA VAL A 32 12.07 8.75 -6.57
C VAL A 32 11.87 9.16 -8.03
N ARG A 33 11.16 8.32 -8.77
CA ARG A 33 10.73 8.62 -10.15
C ARG A 33 9.25 8.96 -10.15
N VAL A 34 8.92 10.14 -10.63
CA VAL A 34 7.55 10.54 -10.88
C VAL A 34 7.20 10.24 -12.33
N VAL A 35 6.17 9.43 -12.54
CA VAL A 35 5.71 9.04 -13.89
C VAL A 35 4.28 9.52 -14.13
N ALA A 36 4.00 9.90 -15.38
CA ALA A 36 2.63 10.15 -15.79
C ALA A 36 1.91 8.81 -15.99
N PRO A 37 0.59 8.73 -15.71
CA PRO A 37 -0.18 7.56 -16.09
C PRO A 37 -0.12 7.43 -17.62
N GLY A 38 0.25 6.26 -18.11
CA GLY A 38 0.33 5.99 -19.55
C GLY A 38 -1.02 5.74 -20.22
N THR A 39 -2.11 6.09 -19.55
CA THR A 39 -3.50 5.90 -20.01
C THR A 39 -4.32 7.17 -19.74
N ASP A 40 -5.54 7.21 -20.22
CA ASP A 40 -6.54 8.25 -19.97
C ASP A 40 -7.11 8.24 -18.53
N GLY A 41 -6.63 7.31 -17.69
CA GLY A 41 -7.09 7.11 -16.32
C GLY A 41 -6.08 7.60 -15.29
N GLN A 42 -6.53 7.68 -14.06
CA GLN A 42 -5.72 7.99 -12.89
C GLN A 42 -5.21 6.71 -12.24
N ALA A 43 -3.91 6.62 -11.94
CA ALA A 43 -3.33 5.51 -11.21
C ALA A 43 -3.84 5.51 -9.75
N ILE A 44 -4.54 4.45 -9.38
CA ILE A 44 -5.11 4.29 -8.03
C ILE A 44 -4.18 3.47 -7.16
N ILE A 45 -3.66 2.37 -7.69
CA ILE A 45 -2.80 1.45 -6.94
C ILE A 45 -1.75 0.85 -7.87
N ALA A 46 -0.56 0.66 -7.35
CA ALA A 46 0.54 -0.02 -8.03
C ALA A 46 1.18 -1.07 -7.11
N ARG A 47 1.55 -2.20 -7.68
CA ARG A 47 2.30 -3.27 -7.01
C ARG A 47 3.38 -3.77 -7.93
N ASN A 48 4.43 -4.33 -7.38
CA ASN A 48 5.45 -5.02 -8.14
C ASN A 48 5.33 -6.55 -7.96
N ASP A 49 5.62 -7.28 -9.00
CA ASP A 49 5.80 -8.72 -8.94
C ASP A 49 7.18 -9.10 -8.34
N ALA A 50 7.46 -10.40 -8.23
CA ALA A 50 8.73 -10.90 -7.71
C ALA A 50 9.94 -10.52 -8.58
N LYS A 51 9.73 -10.16 -9.86
CA LYS A 51 10.76 -9.70 -10.79
C LYS A 51 10.98 -8.19 -10.74
N GLY A 52 10.11 -7.46 -10.01
CA GLY A 52 10.13 -6.01 -9.90
C GLY A 52 9.40 -5.29 -11.05
N ASN A 53 8.66 -6.01 -11.89
CA ASN A 53 7.80 -5.40 -12.88
C ASN A 53 6.60 -4.74 -12.18
N LEU A 54 6.08 -3.67 -12.77
CA LEU A 54 4.99 -2.91 -12.19
C LEU A 54 3.64 -3.30 -12.79
N HIS A 55 2.69 -3.52 -11.91
CA HIS A 55 1.29 -3.74 -12.20
C HIS A 55 0.51 -2.56 -11.64
N VAL A 56 -0.25 -1.87 -12.47
CA VAL A 56 -0.94 -0.63 -12.09
C VAL A 56 -2.41 -0.72 -12.45
N LEU A 57 -3.28 -0.37 -11.52
CA LEU A 57 -4.70 -0.18 -11.78
C LEU A 57 -5.01 1.32 -11.91
N PHE A 58 -5.74 1.64 -12.94
CA PHE A 58 -6.21 2.98 -13.26
C PHE A 58 -7.73 3.05 -13.15
N GLN A 59 -8.22 4.16 -12.64
CA GLN A 59 -9.63 4.53 -12.79
C GLN A 59 -9.74 5.49 -13.97
N SER A 60 -10.37 5.05 -15.05
CA SER A 60 -10.62 5.88 -16.23
C SER A 60 -12.11 6.26 -16.34
N PRO A 61 -12.47 7.24 -17.20
CA PRO A 61 -13.88 7.55 -17.49
C PRO A 61 -14.68 6.36 -18.04
N THR A 62 -14.02 5.40 -18.66
CA THR A 62 -14.62 4.19 -19.23
C THR A 62 -14.57 2.98 -18.28
N GLY A 63 -14.11 3.16 -17.04
CA GLY A 63 -14.02 2.12 -16.01
C GLY A 63 -12.59 1.74 -15.63
N PRO A 64 -12.42 0.70 -14.80
CA PRO A 64 -11.12 0.23 -14.34
C PRO A 64 -10.26 -0.30 -15.50
N ARG A 65 -9.01 0.12 -15.53
CA ARG A 65 -8.00 -0.34 -16.49
C ARG A 65 -6.77 -0.85 -15.77
N TYR A 66 -6.11 -1.78 -16.40
CA TYR A 66 -4.85 -2.37 -15.91
C TYR A 66 -3.71 -2.04 -16.87
N GLY A 67 -2.51 -1.82 -16.32
CA GLY A 67 -1.27 -1.65 -17.06
C GLY A 67 -0.13 -2.48 -16.47
N TYR A 68 0.65 -3.10 -17.34
CA TYR A 68 1.87 -3.81 -17.00
C TYR A 68 3.09 -3.08 -17.58
N SER A 69 4.12 -2.86 -16.76
CA SER A 69 5.36 -2.22 -17.16
C SER A 69 6.58 -2.97 -16.63
N ASP A 70 7.52 -3.29 -17.52
CA ASP A 70 8.82 -3.93 -17.25
C ASP A 70 9.98 -2.92 -17.14
N ASN A 71 9.70 -1.63 -17.29
CA ASN A 71 10.71 -0.58 -17.34
C ASN A 71 10.48 0.54 -16.31
N GLY A 72 9.85 0.19 -15.19
CA GLY A 72 9.64 1.11 -14.06
C GLY A 72 8.58 2.17 -14.35
N GLY A 73 7.52 1.83 -15.08
CA GLY A 73 6.39 2.72 -15.33
C GLY A 73 6.59 3.76 -16.44
N ARG A 74 7.70 3.69 -17.18
CA ARG A 74 7.96 4.63 -18.29
C ARG A 74 7.03 4.37 -19.48
N THR A 75 6.80 3.10 -19.78
CA THR A 75 5.84 2.62 -20.79
C THR A 75 5.11 1.41 -20.27
N TYR A 76 3.98 1.10 -20.90
CA TYR A 76 3.21 -0.10 -20.60
C TYR A 76 3.27 -1.06 -21.77
N ALA A 77 3.84 -2.25 -21.54
CA ALA A 77 3.90 -3.31 -22.54
C ALA A 77 2.52 -3.95 -22.76
N LYS A 78 1.62 -3.83 -21.77
CA LYS A 78 0.25 -4.34 -21.84
C LYS A 78 -0.70 -3.39 -21.14
N THR A 79 -1.86 -3.11 -21.77
CA THR A 79 -2.96 -2.38 -21.16
C THR A 79 -4.28 -3.07 -21.48
N LEU A 80 -5.12 -3.31 -20.44
CA LEU A 80 -6.37 -4.05 -20.58
C LEU A 80 -7.51 -3.34 -19.85
N SER A 81 -8.74 -3.50 -20.35
CA SER A 81 -9.93 -3.25 -19.54
C SER A 81 -10.06 -4.35 -18.48
N VAL A 82 -10.34 -3.97 -17.23
CA VAL A 82 -10.54 -4.94 -16.14
C VAL A 82 -11.95 -5.53 -16.20
N VAL A 83 -12.91 -4.72 -16.64
CA VAL A 83 -14.33 -5.08 -16.72
C VAL A 83 -14.81 -4.88 -18.14
N ASP A 84 -15.60 -5.83 -18.64
CA ASP A 84 -16.42 -5.63 -19.85
C ASP A 84 -17.77 -5.02 -19.41
N PRO A 85 -18.02 -3.73 -19.67
CA PRO A 85 -19.23 -3.06 -19.22
C PRO A 85 -20.50 -3.56 -19.93
N THR A 86 -20.37 -4.30 -21.05
CA THR A 86 -21.51 -4.84 -21.78
C THR A 86 -22.20 -5.99 -21.05
N LEU A 87 -21.51 -6.61 -20.11
CA LEU A 87 -21.99 -7.72 -19.27
C LEU A 87 -22.83 -7.29 -18.06
N PHE A 88 -22.97 -5.99 -17.83
CA PHE A 88 -23.57 -5.43 -16.62
C PHE A 88 -24.69 -4.43 -16.95
N PRO A 89 -25.58 -4.12 -16.00
CA PRO A 89 -26.61 -3.11 -16.18
C PRO A 89 -26.01 -1.75 -16.61
N LYS A 90 -26.70 -1.08 -17.50
CA LYS A 90 -26.31 0.27 -17.93
C LYS A 90 -26.15 1.18 -16.71
N ASN A 91 -25.07 1.97 -16.67
CA ASN A 91 -24.70 2.89 -15.59
C ASN A 91 -24.21 2.19 -14.29
N LEU A 92 -24.01 0.87 -14.27
CA LEU A 92 -23.26 0.25 -13.19
C LEU A 92 -21.78 0.59 -13.37
N GLU A 93 -21.25 1.34 -12.43
CA GLU A 93 -19.85 1.76 -12.41
C GLU A 93 -19.06 0.90 -11.45
N PHE A 94 -17.83 0.59 -11.83
CA PHE A 94 -16.88 -0.14 -11.00
C PHE A 94 -15.75 0.79 -10.56
N THR A 95 -15.41 0.72 -9.28
CA THR A 95 -14.33 1.52 -8.66
C THR A 95 -13.22 0.60 -8.22
N VAL A 96 -11.98 0.96 -8.55
CA VAL A 96 -10.79 0.24 -8.09
C VAL A 96 -10.63 0.39 -6.58
N TRP A 97 -10.46 -0.75 -5.88
CA TRP A 97 -10.16 -0.78 -4.45
C TRP A 97 -8.77 -1.30 -4.14
N ASP A 98 -8.40 -2.47 -4.63
CA ASP A 98 -7.08 -3.04 -4.34
C ASP A 98 -6.56 -3.96 -5.44
N LEU A 99 -5.28 -4.28 -5.34
CA LEU A 99 -4.49 -5.09 -6.26
C LEU A 99 -3.54 -5.98 -5.47
N ALA A 100 -3.53 -7.26 -5.74
CA ALA A 100 -2.52 -8.19 -5.25
C ALA A 100 -1.89 -8.96 -6.42
N ILE A 101 -0.63 -9.33 -6.28
CA ILE A 101 0.09 -10.15 -7.25
C ILE A 101 0.54 -11.43 -6.53
N SER A 102 0.13 -12.59 -7.04
CA SER A 102 0.58 -13.86 -6.48
C SER A 102 2.01 -14.19 -6.92
N PRO A 103 2.73 -15.10 -6.23
CA PRO A 103 4.04 -15.56 -6.65
C PRO A 103 4.08 -16.18 -8.04
N GLN A 104 2.95 -16.69 -8.52
CA GLN A 104 2.76 -17.23 -9.85
C GLN A 104 2.65 -16.14 -10.93
N GLY A 105 2.51 -14.88 -10.49
CA GLY A 105 2.34 -13.71 -11.36
C GLY A 105 0.90 -13.42 -11.75
N THR A 106 -0.07 -14.10 -11.14
CA THR A 106 -1.50 -13.79 -11.34
C THR A 106 -1.81 -12.45 -10.67
N VAL A 107 -2.50 -11.60 -11.42
CA VAL A 107 -3.01 -10.30 -10.97
C VAL A 107 -4.41 -10.48 -10.41
N HIS A 108 -4.62 -10.11 -9.16
CA HIS A 108 -5.90 -10.17 -8.45
C HIS A 108 -6.43 -8.77 -8.21
N VAL A 109 -7.67 -8.51 -8.56
CA VAL A 109 -8.29 -7.16 -8.51
C VAL A 109 -9.54 -7.17 -7.66
N ALA A 110 -9.61 -6.21 -6.73
CA ALA A 110 -10.79 -5.88 -5.94
C ALA A 110 -11.48 -4.65 -6.48
N LEU A 111 -12.78 -4.74 -6.72
CA LEU A 111 -13.62 -3.65 -7.19
C LEU A 111 -14.86 -3.49 -6.31
N GLY A 112 -15.27 -2.25 -6.12
CA GLY A 112 -16.58 -1.89 -5.59
C GLY A 112 -17.50 -1.38 -6.69
N THR A 113 -18.79 -1.19 -6.39
CA THR A 113 -19.78 -0.70 -7.34
C THR A 113 -20.61 0.46 -6.79
N ASN A 114 -21.28 1.18 -7.68
CA ASN A 114 -22.32 2.14 -7.34
C ASN A 114 -23.73 1.50 -7.31
N ALA A 115 -23.84 0.18 -7.15
CA ALA A 115 -25.09 -0.59 -7.18
C ALA A 115 -26.17 -0.04 -6.24
N TRP A 116 -25.77 0.48 -5.07
CA TRP A 116 -26.67 1.12 -4.10
C TRP A 116 -27.34 2.39 -4.66
N LYS A 117 -26.63 3.19 -5.48
CA LYS A 117 -27.19 4.37 -6.15
C LYS A 117 -28.25 3.99 -7.18
N LEU A 118 -28.05 2.86 -7.84
CA LEU A 118 -28.97 2.32 -8.84
C LEU A 118 -30.11 1.51 -8.21
N LYS A 119 -30.12 1.38 -6.86
CA LYS A 119 -31.11 0.59 -6.11
C LYS A 119 -31.20 -0.85 -6.60
N LEU A 120 -30.09 -1.43 -7.01
CA LEU A 120 -29.99 -2.86 -7.32
C LEU A 120 -30.20 -3.69 -6.05
N PRO A 121 -30.51 -4.99 -6.18
CA PRO A 121 -30.59 -5.89 -5.02
C PRO A 121 -29.32 -5.83 -4.16
N GLN A 122 -29.48 -6.01 -2.85
CA GLN A 122 -28.35 -5.87 -1.92
C GLN A 122 -27.24 -6.89 -2.18
N GLU A 123 -27.58 -8.02 -2.77
CA GLU A 123 -26.62 -9.03 -3.21
C GLU A 123 -25.64 -8.51 -4.26
N GLU A 124 -25.98 -7.42 -4.95
CA GLU A 124 -25.10 -6.76 -5.94
C GLU A 124 -24.20 -5.67 -5.34
N TRP A 125 -24.32 -5.38 -4.04
CA TRP A 125 -23.48 -4.38 -3.37
C TRP A 125 -22.20 -4.97 -2.78
N GLY A 126 -21.80 -6.13 -3.25
CA GLY A 126 -20.74 -6.91 -2.67
C GLY A 126 -19.34 -6.55 -3.15
N PHE A 127 -18.42 -7.43 -2.76
CA PHE A 127 -17.02 -7.40 -3.17
C PHE A 127 -16.86 -8.07 -4.54
N TYR A 128 -16.60 -7.27 -5.55
CA TYR A 128 -16.32 -7.79 -6.88
C TYR A 128 -14.85 -8.09 -7.06
N TYR A 129 -14.58 -9.25 -7.63
CA TYR A 129 -13.26 -9.79 -7.81
C TYR A 129 -13.09 -10.37 -9.21
N CYS A 130 -11.91 -10.14 -9.82
CA CYS A 130 -11.44 -10.87 -11.00
C CYS A 130 -9.92 -11.07 -10.93
N SER A 131 -9.41 -11.91 -11.83
CA SER A 131 -7.98 -12.20 -11.93
C SER A 131 -7.51 -12.27 -13.38
N LEU A 132 -6.21 -12.03 -13.58
CA LEU A 132 -5.53 -12.18 -14.86
C LEU A 132 -4.32 -13.07 -14.65
N ALA A 133 -4.35 -14.29 -15.20
CA ALA A 133 -3.18 -15.15 -15.22
C ALA A 133 -2.11 -14.62 -16.19
N PRO A 134 -0.81 -14.93 -16.02
CA PRO A 134 0.28 -14.33 -16.80
C PRO A 134 0.17 -14.57 -18.31
N ASP A 135 -0.40 -15.71 -18.71
CA ASP A 135 -0.56 -16.16 -20.10
C ASP A 135 -1.87 -15.69 -20.74
N GLN A 136 -2.72 -14.99 -20.00
CA GLN A 136 -4.02 -14.54 -20.48
C GLN A 136 -3.98 -13.12 -21.04
N GLU A 137 -4.81 -12.87 -22.06
CA GLU A 137 -4.97 -11.57 -22.73
C GLU A 137 -6.20 -10.77 -22.24
N ALA A 138 -6.99 -11.37 -21.34
CA ALA A 138 -8.16 -10.75 -20.74
C ALA A 138 -8.35 -11.24 -19.29
N PHE A 139 -8.93 -10.38 -18.45
CA PHE A 139 -9.33 -10.79 -17.10
C PHE A 139 -10.39 -11.89 -17.14
N ALA A 140 -10.33 -12.79 -16.16
CA ALA A 140 -11.41 -13.74 -15.92
C ALA A 140 -12.72 -13.01 -15.63
N PRO A 141 -13.88 -13.64 -15.85
CA PRO A 141 -15.17 -13.02 -15.56
C PRO A 141 -15.25 -12.48 -14.13
N LEU A 142 -15.76 -11.27 -13.99
CA LEU A 142 -15.93 -10.61 -12.71
C LEU A 142 -16.96 -11.34 -11.86
N ARG A 143 -16.65 -11.58 -10.58
CA ARG A 143 -17.50 -12.31 -9.63
C ARG A 143 -17.72 -11.47 -8.36
N ASN A 144 -18.96 -11.44 -7.87
CA ASN A 144 -19.26 -10.93 -6.54
C ASN A 144 -19.02 -12.07 -5.54
N ILE A 145 -17.96 -11.98 -4.72
CA ILE A 145 -17.50 -13.10 -3.89
C ILE A 145 -18.21 -13.18 -2.52
N ASN A 146 -18.79 -12.10 -2.01
CA ASN A 146 -19.47 -12.10 -0.71
C ASN A 146 -20.98 -11.86 -0.76
N ARG A 147 -21.50 -11.34 -1.87
CA ARG A 147 -22.92 -11.16 -2.17
C ARG A 147 -23.74 -10.46 -1.08
N LYS A 148 -23.18 -9.46 -0.43
CA LYS A 148 -23.86 -8.63 0.58
C LYS A 148 -23.30 -7.22 0.61
N PRO A 149 -24.07 -6.24 1.12
CA PRO A 149 -23.57 -4.87 1.29
C PRO A 149 -22.26 -4.87 2.06
N SER A 150 -21.22 -4.28 1.47
CA SER A 150 -19.90 -4.24 2.06
C SER A 150 -19.05 -3.13 1.45
N GLU A 151 -18.03 -2.71 2.17
CA GLU A 151 -17.07 -1.67 1.80
C GLU A 151 -15.66 -2.03 2.27
N GLY A 152 -14.70 -1.18 1.99
CA GLY A 152 -13.36 -1.28 2.55
C GLY A 152 -12.54 -2.47 2.07
N PHE A 153 -12.67 -2.83 0.80
CA PHE A 153 -12.07 -4.03 0.22
C PHE A 153 -10.55 -3.94 0.13
N SER A 154 -9.87 -4.99 0.57
CA SER A 154 -8.43 -5.17 0.35
C SER A 154 -8.07 -6.62 0.04
N LEU A 155 -6.93 -6.79 -0.65
CA LEU A 155 -6.39 -8.08 -1.08
C LEU A 155 -4.94 -8.23 -0.66
N ALA A 156 -4.56 -9.43 -0.23
CA ALA A 156 -3.16 -9.79 -0.04
C ALA A 156 -2.89 -11.22 -0.52
N ALA A 157 -1.78 -11.40 -1.22
CA ALA A 157 -1.26 -12.72 -1.58
C ALA A 157 0.00 -13.03 -0.74
N ASP A 158 0.10 -14.26 -0.24
CA ASP A 158 1.30 -14.70 0.48
C ASP A 158 2.35 -15.30 -0.47
N ALA A 159 3.52 -15.62 0.08
CA ALA A 159 4.63 -16.21 -0.68
C ALA A 159 4.34 -17.63 -1.22
N LYS A 160 3.24 -18.27 -0.82
CA LYS A 160 2.82 -19.61 -1.28
C LYS A 160 1.67 -19.56 -2.29
N GLY A 161 1.12 -18.35 -2.57
CA GLY A 161 0.00 -18.14 -3.49
C GLY A 161 -1.38 -18.19 -2.82
N LYS A 162 -1.43 -18.24 -1.48
CA LYS A 162 -2.68 -18.05 -0.76
C LYS A 162 -3.12 -16.59 -0.91
N LEU A 163 -4.35 -16.38 -1.34
CA LEU A 163 -4.96 -15.06 -1.46
C LEU A 163 -5.96 -14.87 -0.32
N THR A 164 -5.95 -13.68 0.29
CA THR A 164 -6.98 -13.28 1.25
C THR A 164 -7.63 -11.98 0.82
N ALA A 165 -8.96 -11.97 0.84
CA ALA A 165 -9.82 -10.82 0.67
C ALA A 165 -10.34 -10.38 2.05
N CYS A 166 -10.27 -9.08 2.34
CA CYS A 166 -10.78 -8.47 3.57
C CYS A 166 -11.81 -7.39 3.23
N TRP A 167 -12.85 -7.25 4.05
CA TRP A 167 -13.85 -6.19 3.88
C TRP A 167 -14.61 -5.89 5.17
N LEU A 168 -15.40 -4.82 5.12
CA LEU A 168 -16.30 -4.38 6.19
C LEU A 168 -17.76 -4.58 5.77
N ALA A 169 -18.56 -5.16 6.67
CA ALA A 169 -20.01 -5.31 6.55
C ALA A 169 -20.61 -5.40 7.96
N ASP A 170 -20.66 -4.27 8.68
CA ASP A 170 -20.93 -4.14 10.12
C ASP A 170 -19.85 -4.78 11.01
N LYS A 171 -19.16 -5.75 10.51
CA LYS A 171 -18.01 -6.41 11.13
C LYS A 171 -16.86 -6.51 10.11
N LEU A 172 -15.73 -7.02 10.58
CA LEU A 172 -14.56 -7.27 9.76
C LEU A 172 -14.55 -8.73 9.32
N TYR A 173 -14.54 -8.93 8.02
CA TYR A 173 -14.59 -10.25 7.38
C TYR A 173 -13.35 -10.55 6.58
N VAL A 174 -13.03 -11.83 6.47
CA VAL A 174 -12.04 -12.38 5.54
C VAL A 174 -12.58 -13.57 4.77
N GLN A 175 -12.09 -13.74 3.55
CA GLN A 175 -12.21 -14.98 2.76
C GLN A 175 -10.85 -15.35 2.21
N THR A 176 -10.56 -16.64 2.10
CA THR A 176 -9.28 -17.11 1.57
C THR A 176 -9.47 -17.97 0.33
N SER A 177 -8.50 -17.90 -0.57
CA SER A 177 -8.33 -18.83 -1.69
C SER A 177 -7.01 -19.55 -1.56
N GLN A 178 -7.00 -20.86 -1.80
CA GLN A 178 -5.80 -21.70 -1.81
C GLN A 178 -5.39 -22.11 -3.25
N ASP A 179 -6.14 -21.67 -4.25
CA ASP A 179 -6.03 -22.08 -5.64
C ASP A 179 -5.87 -20.88 -6.58
N ASP A 180 -5.14 -19.85 -6.10
CA ASP A 180 -4.82 -18.63 -6.84
C ASP A 180 -6.06 -17.87 -7.31
N GLY A 181 -7.06 -17.75 -6.43
CA GLY A 181 -8.29 -16.99 -6.65
C GLY A 181 -9.37 -17.69 -7.48
N LYS A 182 -9.22 -18.98 -7.82
CA LYS A 182 -10.24 -19.73 -8.57
C LYS A 182 -11.48 -19.97 -7.71
N THR A 183 -11.28 -20.38 -6.45
CA THR A 183 -12.35 -20.51 -5.46
C THR A 183 -12.01 -19.77 -4.18
N PHE A 184 -13.02 -19.40 -3.42
CA PHE A 184 -12.87 -18.78 -2.09
C PHE A 184 -13.63 -19.61 -1.06
N SER A 185 -13.10 -19.60 0.18
CA SER A 185 -13.82 -20.14 1.35
C SER A 185 -15.12 -19.38 1.59
N ASP A 186 -15.96 -19.87 2.50
CA ASP A 186 -17.02 -19.05 3.05
C ASP A 186 -16.46 -17.82 3.78
N PRO A 187 -17.20 -16.69 3.82
CA PRO A 187 -16.85 -15.53 4.61
C PRO A 187 -16.72 -15.86 6.09
N MET A 188 -15.64 -15.44 6.71
CA MET A 188 -15.41 -15.59 8.14
C MET A 188 -15.38 -14.22 8.81
N GLU A 189 -16.25 -14.00 9.78
CA GLU A 189 -16.18 -12.88 10.72
C GLU A 189 -14.97 -13.09 11.65
N LEU A 190 -14.09 -12.09 11.78
CA LEU A 190 -12.86 -12.26 12.55
C LEU A 190 -13.11 -12.33 14.06
N ASP A 191 -13.88 -11.39 14.57
CA ASP A 191 -14.26 -11.36 15.98
C ASP A 191 -15.48 -10.44 16.16
N PRO A 192 -16.59 -10.92 16.72
CA PRO A 192 -17.81 -10.14 16.92
C PRO A 192 -17.64 -8.97 17.90
N SER A 193 -16.59 -8.96 18.72
CA SER A 193 -16.29 -7.87 19.64
C SER A 193 -15.66 -6.65 18.96
N PHE A 194 -15.16 -6.81 17.70
CA PHE A 194 -14.60 -5.69 16.95
C PHE A 194 -15.72 -4.79 16.44
N ASN A 195 -15.50 -3.51 16.53
CA ASN A 195 -16.43 -2.50 16.09
C ASN A 195 -15.79 -1.59 15.01
N PRO A 196 -15.62 -2.10 13.79
CA PRO A 196 -14.96 -1.34 12.74
C PRO A 196 -15.81 -0.16 12.29
N CYS A 197 -15.14 0.94 11.89
CA CYS A 197 -15.79 2.06 11.23
C CYS A 197 -16.20 1.64 9.81
N ASN A 198 -17.46 1.27 9.61
CA ASN A 198 -17.99 0.64 8.39
C ASN A 198 -17.75 1.39 7.08
N CYS A 199 -17.59 2.71 7.13
CA CYS A 199 -17.39 3.54 5.95
C CYS A 199 -15.92 3.90 5.72
N CYS A 200 -14.98 3.29 6.45
CA CYS A 200 -13.56 3.39 6.21
C CYS A 200 -13.07 2.25 5.31
N THR A 201 -11.79 2.22 5.01
CA THR A 201 -11.18 1.12 4.25
C THR A 201 -10.70 0.01 5.19
N THR A 202 -10.23 -1.11 4.63
CA THR A 202 -9.22 -1.98 5.24
C THR A 202 -7.92 -1.86 4.45
N SER A 203 -6.83 -2.31 5.04
CA SER A 203 -5.58 -2.54 4.32
C SER A 203 -4.94 -3.79 4.89
N CYS A 204 -4.53 -4.72 4.03
CA CYS A 204 -3.95 -5.97 4.49
C CYS A 204 -2.64 -6.31 3.76
N ALA A 205 -1.74 -7.00 4.47
CA ALA A 205 -0.47 -7.45 3.93
C ALA A 205 0.04 -8.68 4.69
N TYR A 206 0.59 -9.64 3.96
CA TYR A 206 1.26 -10.79 4.58
C TYR A 206 2.66 -10.42 5.05
N GLY A 207 2.99 -10.78 6.28
CA GLY A 207 4.34 -10.76 6.80
C GLY A 207 5.20 -11.91 6.29
N GLN A 208 6.49 -11.86 6.59
CA GLN A 208 7.45 -12.92 6.21
C GLN A 208 7.13 -14.26 6.88
N ASP A 209 6.48 -14.25 8.03
CA ASP A 209 6.06 -15.42 8.79
C ASP A 209 4.73 -16.03 8.30
N GLY A 210 4.13 -15.46 7.26
CA GLY A 210 2.85 -15.91 6.68
C GLY A 210 1.61 -15.49 7.45
N ARG A 211 1.73 -14.66 8.51
CA ARG A 211 0.59 -14.03 9.17
C ARG A 211 0.10 -12.82 8.37
N LEU A 212 -1.21 -12.64 8.35
CA LEU A 212 -1.84 -11.48 7.71
C LEU A 212 -1.98 -10.34 8.71
N ALA A 213 -1.38 -9.20 8.39
CA ALA A 213 -1.66 -7.95 9.07
C ALA A 213 -2.88 -7.28 8.43
N ILE A 214 -3.85 -6.86 9.23
CA ILE A 214 -5.03 -6.12 8.79
C ILE A 214 -5.07 -4.82 9.59
N LEU A 215 -4.91 -3.71 8.91
CA LEU A 215 -5.05 -2.37 9.48
C LEU A 215 -6.49 -1.90 9.22
N TYR A 216 -7.16 -1.42 10.26
CA TYR A 216 -8.51 -0.91 10.17
C TYR A 216 -8.76 0.19 11.21
N ARG A 217 -9.80 0.98 11.00
CA ARG A 217 -10.25 1.96 11.99
C ARG A 217 -11.36 1.37 12.84
N GLU A 218 -11.16 1.36 14.14
CA GLU A 218 -12.19 1.03 15.12
C GLU A 218 -13.06 2.26 15.38
N GLU A 219 -14.33 2.04 15.69
CA GLU A 219 -15.26 3.08 16.15
C GLU A 219 -15.94 2.62 17.42
N THR A 220 -15.76 3.36 18.51
CA THR A 220 -16.42 3.10 19.80
C THR A 220 -16.76 4.42 20.44
N ASN A 221 -18.05 4.72 20.60
CA ASN A 221 -18.52 5.98 21.18
C ASN A 221 -17.93 7.23 20.51
N ASN A 222 -17.82 7.20 19.17
CA ASN A 222 -17.21 8.24 18.34
C ASN A 222 -15.67 8.36 18.47
N ASP A 223 -15.01 7.55 19.29
CA ASP A 223 -13.56 7.41 19.25
C ASP A 223 -13.18 6.53 18.05
N ARG A 224 -12.34 7.08 17.16
CA ARG A 224 -12.00 6.48 15.86
C ARG A 224 -10.51 6.23 15.73
N ASP A 225 -10.05 5.22 16.44
CA ASP A 225 -8.63 4.88 16.56
C ASP A 225 -8.20 3.81 15.55
N MET A 226 -6.90 3.79 15.23
CA MET A 226 -6.35 2.78 14.33
C MET A 226 -5.92 1.55 15.11
N PHE A 227 -6.33 0.39 14.59
CA PHE A 227 -5.97 -0.92 15.11
C PHE A 227 -5.31 -1.78 14.03
N LEU A 228 -4.36 -2.61 14.47
CA LEU A 228 -3.79 -3.69 13.69
C LEU A 228 -4.22 -5.02 14.27
N ILE A 229 -4.61 -5.93 13.40
CA ILE A 229 -4.81 -7.34 13.70
C ILE A 229 -3.72 -8.14 13.01
N LEU A 230 -3.13 -9.11 13.72
CA LEU A 230 -2.41 -10.21 13.10
C LEU A 230 -3.32 -11.45 13.12
N TRP A 231 -3.58 -11.97 11.96
CA TRP A 231 -4.45 -13.12 11.75
C TRP A 231 -3.70 -14.26 11.06
N ASP A 232 -3.99 -15.47 11.49
CA ASP A 232 -3.53 -16.70 10.87
C ASP A 232 -4.72 -17.61 10.60
N GLN A 233 -4.79 -18.20 9.41
CA GLN A 233 -5.92 -18.99 8.98
C GLN A 233 -6.23 -20.19 9.89
N ASN A 234 -5.20 -20.83 10.45
CA ASN A 234 -5.33 -22.06 11.23
C ASN A 234 -5.66 -21.78 12.70
N THR A 235 -5.25 -20.63 13.19
CA THR A 235 -5.24 -20.31 14.62
C THR A 235 -6.01 -19.03 14.96
N GLY A 236 -6.59 -18.36 13.97
CA GLY A 236 -7.45 -17.18 14.16
C GLY A 236 -6.66 -15.90 14.46
N VAL A 237 -7.30 -14.95 15.15
CA VAL A 237 -6.70 -13.69 15.59
C VAL A 237 -5.61 -13.98 16.63
N LYS A 238 -4.38 -13.58 16.34
CA LYS A 238 -3.22 -13.74 17.22
C LYS A 238 -2.98 -12.51 18.08
N THR A 239 -3.12 -11.34 17.47
CA THR A 239 -2.89 -10.06 18.11
C THR A 239 -3.92 -9.07 17.58
N ARG A 240 -4.47 -8.26 18.46
CA ARG A 240 -5.22 -7.06 18.14
C ARG A 240 -4.72 -5.94 19.04
N GLN A 241 -4.23 -4.87 18.44
CA GLN A 241 -3.75 -3.76 19.24
C GLN A 241 -4.03 -2.42 18.57
N ARG A 242 -4.22 -1.42 19.38
CA ARG A 242 -4.26 -0.04 18.95
C ARG A 242 -2.85 0.40 18.55
N VAL A 243 -2.71 0.95 17.33
CA VAL A 243 -1.44 1.48 16.80
C VAL A 243 -1.39 2.99 16.80
N SER A 244 -2.55 3.68 16.80
CA SER A 244 -2.60 5.13 16.98
C SER A 244 -2.52 5.51 18.46
N GLN A 245 -1.72 6.53 18.77
CA GLN A 245 -1.70 7.13 20.12
C GLN A 245 -2.57 8.40 20.20
N THR A 246 -2.62 9.16 19.10
CA THR A 246 -3.48 10.32 18.99
C THR A 246 -4.94 9.88 18.91
N SER A 247 -5.71 10.17 19.95
CA SER A 247 -7.15 9.89 19.97
C SER A 247 -7.89 10.81 19.02
N TRP A 248 -8.85 10.26 18.30
CA TRP A 248 -9.71 11.03 17.41
C TRP A 248 -11.19 10.81 17.71
N LYS A 249 -11.75 11.71 18.49
CA LYS A 249 -13.19 11.73 18.74
C LYS A 249 -13.88 12.60 17.69
N VAL A 250 -14.73 12.00 16.89
CA VAL A 250 -15.47 12.68 15.80
C VAL A 250 -16.82 12.03 15.59
N ASP A 251 -17.86 12.85 15.58
CA ASP A 251 -19.25 12.45 15.38
C ASP A 251 -19.63 12.38 13.88
N SER A 252 -18.73 11.83 13.07
CA SER A 252 -18.97 11.60 11.65
C SER A 252 -17.97 10.59 11.13
N CYS A 253 -18.31 9.92 10.03
CA CYS A 253 -17.36 9.03 9.38
C CYS A 253 -16.26 9.84 8.68
N PRO A 254 -14.99 9.66 9.05
CA PRO A 254 -13.89 10.38 8.43
C PRO A 254 -13.58 9.88 7.01
N MET A 255 -14.07 8.70 6.61
CA MET A 255 -13.89 8.09 5.30
C MET A 255 -12.44 8.17 4.79
N THR A 256 -11.50 7.79 5.66
CA THR A 256 -10.07 7.93 5.40
C THR A 256 -9.49 6.65 4.82
N TYR A 257 -8.47 6.81 3.96
CA TYR A 257 -7.63 5.73 3.48
C TYR A 257 -6.40 5.59 4.37
N TYR A 258 -5.84 4.40 4.44
CA TYR A 258 -4.60 4.07 5.15
C TYR A 258 -3.96 2.84 4.52
N SER A 259 -2.73 2.55 4.89
CA SER A 259 -1.98 1.46 4.27
C SER A 259 -1.10 0.75 5.29
N VAL A 260 -1.00 -0.57 5.15
CA VAL A 260 -0.01 -1.41 5.82
C VAL A 260 0.77 -2.18 4.77
N VAL A 261 2.10 -2.23 4.93
CA VAL A 261 3.00 -2.98 4.04
C VAL A 261 4.03 -3.76 4.85
N PRO A 262 4.57 -4.87 4.31
CA PRO A 262 5.71 -5.55 4.94
C PRO A 262 6.92 -4.61 4.98
N HIS A 263 7.63 -4.60 6.11
CA HIS A 263 8.81 -3.78 6.29
C HIS A 263 9.79 -4.45 7.26
N ASP A 264 11.06 -4.64 6.86
CA ASP A 264 12.03 -5.42 7.62
C ASP A 264 11.44 -6.77 8.08
N GLN A 265 11.53 -7.05 9.40
CA GLN A 265 11.00 -8.24 10.04
C GLN A 265 9.55 -8.07 10.54
N GLY A 266 8.86 -6.98 10.14
CA GLY A 266 7.51 -6.68 10.60
C GLY A 266 6.73 -5.89 9.56
N TYR A 267 6.11 -4.79 9.99
CA TYR A 267 5.22 -4.00 9.15
C TYR A 267 5.47 -2.51 9.32
N LEU A 268 5.08 -1.75 8.32
CA LEU A 268 4.96 -0.31 8.37
C LEU A 268 3.52 0.05 8.07
N ALA A 269 2.92 0.88 8.91
CA ALA A 269 1.55 1.35 8.78
C ALA A 269 1.50 2.87 8.71
N ILE A 270 0.60 3.43 7.89
CA ILE A 270 0.36 4.88 7.75
C ILE A 270 -1.13 5.17 7.76
N TRP A 271 -1.52 6.22 8.44
CA TRP A 271 -2.93 6.63 8.57
C TRP A 271 -3.09 8.12 8.85
N PRO A 272 -4.23 8.74 8.48
CA PRO A 272 -4.56 10.09 8.88
C PRO A 272 -5.36 10.11 10.19
N THR A 273 -5.10 11.11 11.02
CA THR A 273 -5.87 11.41 12.24
C THR A 273 -5.91 12.93 12.43
N LYS A 274 -7.11 13.50 12.58
CA LYS A 274 -7.30 14.95 12.75
C LYS A 274 -6.62 15.81 11.66
N GLY A 275 -6.65 15.35 10.42
CA GLY A 275 -6.04 16.04 9.29
C GLY A 275 -4.51 15.91 9.19
N MET A 276 -3.85 15.27 10.16
CA MET A 276 -2.42 14.96 10.13
C MET A 276 -2.20 13.51 9.71
N ILE A 277 -1.03 13.23 9.14
CA ILE A 277 -0.65 11.88 8.71
C ILE A 277 0.38 11.33 9.69
N TYR A 278 0.09 10.14 10.20
CA TYR A 278 0.97 9.42 11.13
C TYR A 278 1.40 8.09 10.52
N PHE A 279 2.55 7.60 10.93
CA PHE A 279 3.02 6.25 10.63
C PHE A 279 3.60 5.59 11.89
N ALA A 280 3.69 4.26 11.87
CA ALA A 280 4.39 3.47 12.88
C ALA A 280 5.09 2.29 12.24
N ILE A 281 6.28 1.96 12.74
CA ILE A 281 6.95 0.68 12.47
C ILE A 281 6.51 -0.31 13.52
N LEU A 282 6.09 -1.49 13.07
CA LEU A 282 5.63 -2.57 13.92
C LEU A 282 6.58 -3.77 13.79
N ASP A 283 6.79 -4.46 14.88
CA ASP A 283 7.54 -5.73 14.87
C ASP A 283 6.69 -6.88 14.25
N ALA A 284 7.27 -8.07 14.20
CA ALA A 284 6.58 -9.24 13.68
C ALA A 284 5.32 -9.63 14.48
N ASP A 285 5.24 -9.24 15.76
CA ASP A 285 4.06 -9.47 16.61
C ASP A 285 3.04 -8.32 16.54
N GLY A 286 3.26 -7.38 15.64
CA GLY A 286 2.37 -6.24 15.39
C GLY A 286 2.49 -5.13 16.44
N LYS A 287 3.44 -5.17 17.35
CA LYS A 287 3.65 -4.12 18.35
C LYS A 287 4.41 -2.95 17.74
N VAL A 288 4.03 -1.75 18.11
CA VAL A 288 4.77 -0.54 17.71
C VAL A 288 6.20 -0.61 18.29
N ARG A 289 7.20 -0.66 17.42
CA ARG A 289 8.59 -1.03 17.74
C ARG A 289 9.24 -0.12 18.78
N ASP A 290 9.03 1.19 18.68
CA ASP A 290 9.56 2.20 19.60
C ASP A 290 8.50 2.78 20.55
N GLY A 291 7.31 2.18 20.57
CA GLY A 291 6.20 2.61 21.39
C GLY A 291 5.58 3.94 20.97
N LYS A 292 5.85 4.44 19.74
CA LYS A 292 5.40 5.76 19.27
C LYS A 292 4.80 5.68 17.86
N GLU A 293 3.76 6.49 17.63
CA GLU A 293 3.41 6.91 16.30
C GLU A 293 4.25 8.15 15.91
N HIS A 294 4.60 8.26 14.64
CA HIS A 294 5.42 9.35 14.12
C HIS A 294 4.56 10.23 13.22
N PRO A 295 4.42 11.54 13.52
CA PRO A 295 3.79 12.45 12.58
C PRO A 295 4.69 12.63 11.35
N THR A 296 4.09 12.63 10.18
CA THR A 296 4.75 13.14 8.98
C THR A 296 4.67 14.68 8.99
N LEU A 297 5.35 15.31 8.03
CA LEU A 297 5.17 16.75 7.78
C LEU A 297 3.90 17.05 6.96
N GLY A 298 3.16 16.01 6.58
CA GLY A 298 2.00 16.08 5.71
C GLY A 298 0.68 16.25 6.45
N ALA A 299 -0.27 16.85 5.77
CA ALA A 299 -1.66 16.92 6.17
C ALA A 299 -2.52 16.28 5.07
N ASN A 300 -3.59 15.60 5.47
CA ASN A 300 -4.50 14.95 4.55
C ASN A 300 -5.93 15.46 4.77
N GLY A 301 -6.66 15.61 3.68
CA GLY A 301 -8.10 15.85 3.72
C GLY A 301 -8.88 14.55 3.96
N MET A 302 -10.14 14.68 4.32
CA MET A 302 -11.10 13.57 4.30
C MET A 302 -11.21 13.00 2.87
N ARG A 303 -11.39 11.69 2.74
CA ARG A 303 -11.53 10.99 1.45
C ARG A 303 -10.33 11.13 0.51
N SER A 304 -9.17 11.47 1.02
CA SER A 304 -7.96 11.61 0.21
C SER A 304 -7.19 10.30 0.14
N GLY A 305 -6.71 9.95 -1.04
CA GLY A 305 -5.86 8.78 -1.25
C GLY A 305 -4.56 8.90 -0.47
N MET A 306 -4.11 7.77 0.08
CA MET A 306 -2.84 7.63 0.78
C MET A 306 -2.23 6.29 0.43
N SER A 307 -0.94 6.27 0.17
CA SER A 307 -0.21 5.07 -0.18
C SER A 307 1.16 5.06 0.48
N LEU A 308 1.65 3.85 0.69
CA LEU A 308 2.92 3.57 1.33
C LEU A 308 3.63 2.46 0.58
N VAL A 309 4.93 2.58 0.44
CA VAL A 309 5.77 1.50 -0.07
C VAL A 309 7.12 1.46 0.63
N SER A 310 7.61 0.27 0.94
CA SER A 310 8.94 0.01 1.51
C SER A 310 9.85 -0.61 0.45
N ASP A 311 11.13 -0.20 0.42
CA ASP A 311 12.16 -0.83 -0.41
C ASP A 311 12.73 -2.11 0.23
N ARG A 312 12.19 -2.52 1.38
CA ARG A 312 12.66 -3.65 2.21
C ARG A 312 14.12 -3.55 2.65
N ARG A 313 14.75 -2.38 2.45
CA ARG A 313 16.11 -2.04 2.93
C ARG A 313 16.05 -1.00 4.05
N GLY A 314 14.85 -0.81 4.60
CA GLY A 314 14.58 0.13 5.67
C GLY A 314 14.13 1.52 5.21
N ASN A 315 14.18 1.85 3.92
CA ASN A 315 13.62 3.10 3.43
C ASN A 315 12.16 2.92 3.00
N PHE A 316 11.38 3.99 3.07
CA PHE A 316 10.01 3.98 2.61
C PHE A 316 9.57 5.32 2.04
N LEU A 317 8.62 5.27 1.13
CA LEU A 317 7.97 6.43 0.53
C LEU A 317 6.51 6.47 0.99
N ALA A 318 6.12 7.57 1.60
CA ALA A 318 4.74 7.91 1.90
C ALA A 318 4.23 8.93 0.87
N ALA A 319 3.07 8.68 0.28
CA ALA A 319 2.43 9.59 -0.65
C ALA A 319 0.97 9.81 -0.28
N TRP A 320 0.47 11.01 -0.47
CA TRP A 320 -0.92 11.38 -0.14
C TRP A 320 -1.44 12.47 -1.07
N LYS A 321 -2.76 12.51 -1.19
CA LYS A 321 -3.45 13.56 -1.93
C LYS A 321 -3.80 14.72 -1.01
N LYS A 322 -3.48 15.92 -1.48
CA LYS A 322 -3.91 17.18 -0.88
C LYS A 322 -4.38 18.10 -1.98
N ASP A 323 -5.64 18.42 -1.99
CA ASP A 323 -6.27 19.18 -3.06
C ASP A 323 -6.04 18.49 -4.44
N ASN A 324 -5.62 19.25 -5.45
CA ASN A 324 -5.26 18.73 -6.78
C ASN A 324 -3.79 18.36 -6.92
N LYS A 325 -3.10 18.08 -5.81
CA LYS A 325 -1.69 17.71 -5.78
C LYS A 325 -1.49 16.33 -5.17
N LEU A 326 -0.51 15.64 -5.67
CA LEU A 326 0.08 14.48 -5.03
C LEU A 326 1.33 14.95 -4.31
N ALA A 327 1.34 14.77 -3.00
CA ALA A 327 2.48 15.07 -2.14
C ALA A 327 3.15 13.78 -1.69
N TRP A 328 4.46 13.81 -1.46
CA TRP A 328 5.19 12.65 -0.94
C TRP A 328 6.39 13.06 -0.09
N GLN A 329 6.82 12.13 0.75
CA GLN A 329 8.00 12.23 1.59
C GLN A 329 8.73 10.88 1.63
N LEU A 330 10.03 10.91 1.35
CA LEU A 330 10.91 9.78 1.51
C LEU A 330 11.48 9.75 2.93
N TYR A 331 11.60 8.56 3.51
CA TYR A 331 12.20 8.34 4.82
C TYR A 331 13.33 7.30 4.73
N ASP A 332 14.36 7.47 5.54
CA ASP A 332 15.43 6.48 5.70
C ASP A 332 15.10 5.44 6.79
N SER A 333 15.97 4.44 6.92
CA SER A 333 15.85 3.37 7.93
C SER A 333 15.88 3.84 9.40
N LYS A 334 16.22 5.12 9.63
CA LYS A 334 16.18 5.75 10.96
C LYS A 334 14.96 6.66 11.14
N LEU A 335 13.95 6.50 10.28
CA LEU A 335 12.71 7.28 10.26
C LEU A 335 12.91 8.78 10.03
N ARG A 336 14.03 9.20 9.49
CA ARG A 336 14.31 10.61 9.21
C ARG A 336 13.78 10.95 7.82
N PRO A 337 13.04 12.06 7.69
CA PRO A 337 12.65 12.54 6.37
C PRO A 337 13.89 12.89 5.55
N GLN A 338 13.89 12.46 4.30
CA GLN A 338 14.93 12.77 3.32
C GLN A 338 14.44 13.92 2.45
N GLY A 339 15.06 15.08 2.62
CA GLY A 339 14.65 16.31 1.94
C GLY A 339 13.34 16.92 2.50
N VAL A 340 12.70 17.75 1.70
CA VAL A 340 11.41 18.40 2.00
C VAL A 340 10.27 17.61 1.34
N ILE A 341 9.02 17.87 1.77
CA ILE A 341 7.86 17.34 1.06
C ILE A 341 7.89 17.80 -0.39
N GLN A 342 7.80 16.86 -1.31
CA GLN A 342 7.69 17.11 -2.73
C GLN A 342 6.22 17.11 -3.15
N GLU A 343 5.87 17.87 -4.17
CA GLU A 343 4.52 17.93 -4.71
C GLU A 343 4.53 17.91 -6.24
N ALA A 344 3.53 17.27 -6.84
CA ALA A 344 3.26 17.34 -8.26
C ALA A 344 1.76 17.57 -8.51
N SER A 345 1.43 18.30 -9.58
CA SER A 345 0.04 18.42 -10.02
C SER A 345 -0.50 17.03 -10.38
N SER A 346 -1.64 16.66 -9.81
CA SER A 346 -2.28 15.37 -10.04
C SER A 346 -3.79 15.54 -9.84
N PRO A 347 -4.55 15.74 -10.89
CA PRO A 347 -6.02 15.78 -10.79
C PRO A 347 -6.54 14.39 -10.39
N GLY A 348 -7.55 14.35 -9.51
CA GLY A 348 -8.17 13.12 -9.06
C GLY A 348 -7.65 12.57 -7.72
N ALA A 349 -8.07 11.37 -7.30
CA ALA A 349 -7.91 10.86 -5.93
C ALA A 349 -6.73 9.88 -5.71
N GLY A 350 -6.09 9.38 -6.77
CA GLY A 350 -5.06 8.33 -6.67
C GLY A 350 -3.72 8.83 -6.09
N SER A 351 -3.05 7.95 -5.39
CA SER A 351 -1.72 8.17 -4.81
C SER A 351 -0.82 6.94 -4.99
N ALA A 352 -0.91 6.29 -6.17
CA ALA A 352 -0.22 5.02 -6.42
C ALA A 352 1.30 5.17 -6.33
N VAL A 353 1.92 4.28 -5.55
CA VAL A 353 3.37 4.17 -5.38
C VAL A 353 3.80 2.72 -5.48
N SER A 354 5.01 2.49 -5.94
CA SER A 354 5.64 1.16 -5.97
C SER A 354 7.16 1.27 -5.91
N VAL A 355 7.86 0.13 -5.98
CA VAL A 355 9.32 0.07 -6.08
C VAL A 355 9.66 -0.74 -7.32
N ASP A 356 10.53 -0.23 -8.19
CA ASP A 356 10.95 -0.96 -9.38
C ASP A 356 12.02 -2.03 -9.08
N ALA A 357 12.40 -2.82 -10.08
CA ALA A 357 13.40 -3.89 -9.96
C ALA A 357 14.77 -3.40 -9.47
N GLN A 358 15.10 -2.12 -9.65
CA GLN A 358 16.34 -1.49 -9.22
C GLN A 358 16.24 -0.95 -7.78
N GLY A 359 15.07 -1.05 -7.14
CA GLY A 359 14.81 -0.51 -5.81
C GLY A 359 14.53 1.00 -5.81
N LYS A 360 14.25 1.59 -6.97
CA LYS A 360 13.85 2.98 -7.08
C LYS A 360 12.35 3.11 -6.82
N PHE A 361 11.98 4.08 -6.02
CA PHE A 361 10.57 4.40 -5.77
C PHE A 361 9.94 4.99 -7.03
N VAL A 362 8.75 4.54 -7.36
CA VAL A 362 7.97 5.01 -8.51
C VAL A 362 6.64 5.55 -8.01
N LEU A 363 6.36 6.79 -8.37
CA LEU A 363 5.15 7.52 -7.99
C LEU A 363 4.37 7.87 -9.26
N PHE A 364 3.10 7.53 -9.30
CA PHE A 364 2.19 7.79 -10.42
C PHE A 364 1.34 9.03 -10.13
N ARG A 365 1.37 10.03 -11.03
CA ARG A 365 0.62 11.28 -10.91
C ARG A 365 -0.57 11.38 -11.86
#